data_cc1a5269e7f7d959a2898794521baf84
#
_entry.id   cc1a5269e7f7d959a2898794521baf84
#
_cell.length_a   1.000
_cell.length_b   1.000
_cell.length_c   1.000
_cell.angle_alpha   90.00
_cell.angle_beta   90.00
_cell.angle_gamma   90.00
#
_symmetry.space_group_name_H-M   'P 1'
#
loop_
_entity.id
_entity.type
_entity.pdbx_description
1 polymer ?
#
loop_
_entity_poly.entity_id
_entity_poly.type
_entity_poly.pdbx_seq_one_letter_code
_entity_poly.pdbx_strand_id
1 'polypeptide(L)'
;ILDDLFKGKFFLWSLIAYVGLVFMTVVFWWLTPLTFLIVFLAYSAIHFGDSDWPLYSFIYKVSWGSAIITLPCLLSADQVTSLFAIILETKEFPLIAYSLGFIAIISTIFCCLKNFTACILLIFYAALCKIGGALIAFTCYFAFLHGPRHLGRWREKLPNRSNIQVYLITFSILVAIVLLAFFTSKFANLDENRIFIEIDQAMIRYTFVALAALTVPHMVSLLIADHFKIKH
;
A
#
# COMPACT_ATOMS: atom_id res chain seq x y z
N ILE A 1 1.28 19.52 5.13
CA ILE A 1 0.51 19.05 6.32
C ILE A 1 1.36 19.18 7.57
N LEU A 2 2.56 18.58 7.61
CA LEU A 2 3.46 18.69 8.77
C LEU A 2 3.91 20.14 9.02
N ASP A 3 4.14 20.92 7.97
CA ASP A 3 4.57 22.32 8.04
C ASP A 3 3.48 23.27 8.61
N ASP A 4 2.20 22.98 8.33
CA ASP A 4 1.06 23.76 8.84
C ASP A 4 0.60 23.30 10.23
N LEU A 5 0.78 22.03 10.56
CA LEU A 5 0.44 21.47 11.88
C LEU A 5 1.53 21.71 12.92
N PHE A 6 2.81 21.85 12.49
CA PHE A 6 3.95 21.87 13.39
C PHE A 6 4.94 22.98 13.02
N LYS A 7 4.60 24.23 13.33
CA LYS A 7 5.54 25.36 13.21
C LYS A 7 6.63 25.29 14.28
N GLY A 8 7.89 25.33 13.89
CA GLY A 8 9.02 25.44 14.80
C GLY A 8 9.47 24.14 15.48
N LYS A 9 9.63 24.13 16.80
CA LYS A 9 10.16 22.99 17.57
C LYS A 9 9.34 21.70 17.41
N PHE A 10 8.03 21.80 17.17
CA PHE A 10 7.17 20.64 16.96
C PHE A 10 7.45 19.92 15.63
N PHE A 11 7.93 20.60 14.60
CA PHE A 11 8.32 19.96 13.33
C PHE A 11 9.43 18.93 13.52
N LEU A 12 10.47 19.28 14.27
CA LEU A 12 11.59 18.37 14.53
C LEU A 12 11.15 17.12 15.30
N TRP A 13 10.31 17.28 16.32
CA TRP A 13 9.76 16.14 17.07
C TRP A 13 8.87 15.24 16.20
N SER A 14 8.08 15.80 15.32
CA SER A 14 7.26 15.04 14.37
C SER A 14 8.10 14.28 13.36
N LEU A 15 9.19 14.88 12.88
CA LEU A 15 10.13 14.23 11.99
C LEU A 15 10.85 13.07 12.70
N ILE A 16 11.31 13.27 13.94
CA ILE A 16 11.93 12.22 14.75
C ILE A 16 10.94 11.07 15.00
N ALA A 17 9.68 11.40 15.34
CA ALA A 17 8.65 10.38 15.53
C ALA A 17 8.35 9.61 14.23
N TYR A 18 8.29 10.30 13.09
CA TYR A 18 8.11 9.66 11.78
C TYR A 18 9.26 8.69 11.46
N VAL A 19 10.51 9.14 11.60
CA VAL A 19 11.70 8.31 11.37
C VAL A 19 11.75 7.15 12.37
N GLY A 20 11.39 7.39 13.62
CA GLY A 20 11.26 6.34 14.64
C GLY A 20 10.22 5.27 14.25
N LEU A 21 9.07 5.67 13.71
CA LEU A 21 8.05 4.74 13.21
C LEU A 21 8.55 3.95 12.00
N VAL A 22 9.28 4.58 11.07
CA VAL A 22 9.94 3.87 9.94
C VAL A 22 10.85 2.78 10.47
N PHE A 23 11.74 3.13 11.41
CA PHE A 23 12.67 2.19 12.01
C PHE A 23 11.95 1.04 12.74
N MET A 24 10.96 1.35 13.57
CA MET A 24 10.13 0.35 14.26
C MET A 24 9.41 -0.58 13.28
N THR A 25 8.92 -0.08 12.15
CA THR A 25 8.29 -0.88 11.10
C THR A 25 9.27 -1.89 10.51
N VAL A 26 10.50 -1.47 10.20
CA VAL A 26 11.54 -2.36 9.67
C VAL A 26 11.95 -3.40 10.71
N VAL A 27 12.12 -3.00 11.98
CA VAL A 27 12.45 -3.93 13.08
C VAL A 27 11.33 -4.95 13.28
N PHE A 28 10.07 -4.51 13.29
CA PHE A 28 8.92 -5.41 13.43
C PHE A 28 8.84 -6.42 12.28
N TRP A 29 9.06 -5.95 11.05
CA TRP A 29 9.22 -6.83 9.90
C TRP A 29 10.29 -7.90 10.13
N TRP A 30 11.47 -7.50 10.58
CA TRP A 30 12.61 -8.41 10.73
C TRP A 30 12.40 -9.46 11.83
N LEU A 31 11.74 -9.07 12.92
CA LEU A 31 11.48 -9.97 14.05
C LEU A 31 10.34 -10.96 13.78
N THR A 32 9.27 -10.52 13.10
CA THR A 32 8.05 -11.31 12.91
C THR A 32 7.40 -11.02 11.56
N PRO A 33 8.02 -11.44 10.42
CA PRO A 33 7.59 -11.05 9.08
C PRO A 33 6.16 -11.45 8.75
N LEU A 34 5.70 -12.64 9.18
CA LEU A 34 4.34 -13.11 8.96
C LEU A 34 3.31 -12.26 9.71
N THR A 35 3.54 -12.03 11.00
CA THR A 35 2.64 -11.22 11.83
C THR A 35 2.57 -9.80 11.28
N PHE A 36 3.71 -9.25 10.89
CA PHE A 36 3.79 -7.95 10.27
C PHE A 36 2.97 -7.88 8.97
N LEU A 37 3.13 -8.87 8.07
CA LEU A 37 2.38 -8.92 6.82
C LEU A 37 0.87 -8.93 7.06
N ILE A 38 0.39 -9.77 7.99
CA ILE A 38 -1.04 -9.86 8.34
C ILE A 38 -1.56 -8.52 8.87
N VAL A 39 -0.85 -7.92 9.82
CA VAL A 39 -1.22 -6.62 10.41
C VAL A 39 -1.19 -5.51 9.35
N PHE A 40 -0.17 -5.50 8.49
CA PHE A 40 -0.04 -4.54 7.41
C PHE A 40 -1.19 -4.65 6.40
N LEU A 41 -1.56 -5.86 5.96
CA LEU A 41 -2.66 -6.07 5.04
C LEU A 41 -4.01 -5.69 5.67
N ALA A 42 -4.24 -6.05 6.94
CA ALA A 42 -5.47 -5.68 7.66
C ALA A 42 -5.59 -4.16 7.82
N TYR A 43 -4.51 -3.49 8.19
CA TYR A 43 -4.49 -2.03 8.32
C TYR A 43 -4.63 -1.33 6.96
N SER A 44 -4.01 -1.87 5.91
CA SER A 44 -4.16 -1.38 4.54
C SER A 44 -5.60 -1.50 4.05
N ALA A 45 -6.32 -2.57 4.41
CA ALA A 45 -7.74 -2.71 4.08
C ALA A 45 -8.58 -1.57 4.67
N ILE A 46 -8.35 -1.24 5.94
CA ILE A 46 -9.03 -0.11 6.60
C ILE A 46 -8.68 1.19 5.90
N HIS A 47 -7.41 1.43 5.63
CA HIS A 47 -6.92 2.66 5.00
C HIS A 47 -7.47 2.87 3.60
N PHE A 48 -7.47 1.84 2.76
CA PHE A 48 -8.02 1.95 1.39
C PHE A 48 -9.51 2.26 1.42
N GLY A 49 -10.26 1.58 2.28
CA GLY A 49 -11.67 1.84 2.42
C GLY A 49 -11.97 3.24 2.94
N ASP A 50 -11.23 3.70 3.93
CA ASP A 50 -11.39 5.06 4.48
C ASP A 50 -11.00 6.14 3.48
N SER A 51 -9.95 5.90 2.72
CA SER A 51 -9.48 6.82 1.68
C SER A 51 -10.42 6.89 0.48
N ASP A 52 -10.92 5.74 -0.01
CA ASP A 52 -11.71 5.69 -1.23
C ASP A 52 -13.20 6.01 -1.01
N TRP A 53 -13.73 5.68 0.16
CA TRP A 53 -15.16 5.81 0.49
C TRP A 53 -15.40 6.49 1.85
N PRO A 54 -14.93 7.74 2.05
CA PRO A 54 -14.93 8.41 3.37
C PRO A 54 -16.31 8.57 4.00
N LEU A 55 -17.36 8.71 3.20
CA LEU A 55 -18.73 8.96 3.65
C LEU A 55 -19.53 7.69 3.98
N TYR A 56 -18.96 6.49 3.74
CA TYR A 56 -19.64 5.23 4.00
C TYR A 56 -19.37 4.70 5.42
N SER A 57 -20.18 3.72 5.84
CA SER A 57 -20.02 3.07 7.15
C SER A 57 -18.67 2.35 7.26
N PHE A 58 -18.16 2.18 8.48
CA PHE A 58 -16.90 1.49 8.74
C PHE A 58 -16.86 0.08 8.14
N ILE A 59 -17.96 -0.67 8.27
CA ILE A 59 -18.06 -2.02 7.71
C ILE A 59 -17.91 -2.00 6.17
N TYR A 60 -18.54 -1.04 5.49
CA TYR A 60 -18.39 -0.89 4.05
C TYR A 60 -16.94 -0.55 3.65
N LYS A 61 -16.29 0.35 4.36
CA LYS A 61 -14.89 0.73 4.14
C LYS A 61 -13.96 -0.46 4.26
N VAL A 62 -14.08 -1.22 5.36
CA VAL A 62 -13.28 -2.43 5.58
C VAL A 62 -13.55 -3.47 4.49
N SER A 63 -14.81 -3.68 4.11
CA SER A 63 -15.17 -4.62 3.04
C SER A 63 -14.55 -4.20 1.69
N TRP A 64 -14.60 -2.92 1.33
CA TRP A 64 -13.96 -2.43 0.11
C TRP A 64 -12.45 -2.70 0.10
N GLY A 65 -11.72 -2.26 1.12
CA GLY A 65 -10.28 -2.46 1.20
C GLY A 65 -9.89 -3.94 1.28
N SER A 66 -10.68 -4.76 2.00
CA SER A 66 -10.50 -6.21 2.02
C SER A 66 -10.69 -6.81 0.63
N ALA A 67 -11.70 -6.40 -0.14
CA ALA A 67 -11.90 -6.88 -1.50
C ALA A 67 -10.71 -6.54 -2.40
N ILE A 68 -10.19 -5.30 -2.34
CA ILE A 68 -9.01 -4.88 -3.13
C ILE A 68 -7.77 -5.74 -2.80
N ILE A 69 -7.53 -6.02 -1.52
CA ILE A 69 -6.34 -6.79 -1.09
C ILE A 69 -6.49 -8.29 -1.39
N THR A 70 -7.70 -8.84 -1.22
CA THR A 70 -7.88 -10.29 -1.25
C THR A 70 -8.39 -10.86 -2.57
N LEU A 71 -8.97 -10.04 -3.47
CA LEU A 71 -9.35 -10.48 -4.83
C LEU A 71 -8.17 -11.07 -5.62
N PRO A 72 -6.94 -10.50 -5.58
CA PRO A 72 -5.80 -11.14 -6.21
C PRO A 72 -5.48 -12.53 -5.66
N CYS A 73 -5.70 -12.77 -4.35
CA CYS A 73 -5.52 -14.09 -3.74
C CYS A 73 -6.48 -15.14 -4.31
N LEU A 74 -7.69 -14.72 -4.71
CA LEU A 74 -8.68 -15.58 -5.32
C LEU A 74 -8.42 -15.80 -6.82
N LEU A 75 -8.07 -14.73 -7.54
CA LEU A 75 -8.05 -14.72 -9.01
C LEU A 75 -6.67 -15.00 -9.62
N SER A 76 -5.60 -14.79 -8.86
CA SER A 76 -4.19 -14.95 -9.25
C SER A 76 -3.41 -15.61 -8.11
N ALA A 77 -3.97 -16.67 -7.52
CA ALA A 77 -3.48 -17.34 -6.33
C ALA A 77 -2.00 -17.75 -6.42
N ASP A 78 -1.57 -18.31 -7.55
CA ASP A 78 -0.19 -18.75 -7.74
C ASP A 78 0.80 -17.59 -7.68
N GLN A 79 0.46 -16.45 -8.30
CA GLN A 79 1.30 -15.26 -8.24
C GLN A 79 1.37 -14.69 -6.81
N VAL A 80 0.24 -14.59 -6.12
CA VAL A 80 0.19 -14.09 -4.75
C VAL A 80 0.94 -14.99 -3.79
N THR A 81 0.79 -16.31 -3.94
CA THR A 81 1.53 -17.32 -3.15
C THR A 81 3.03 -17.17 -3.37
N SER A 82 3.47 -17.03 -4.63
CA SER A 82 4.87 -16.82 -4.97
C SER A 82 5.41 -15.50 -4.37
N LEU A 83 4.64 -14.42 -4.46
CA LEU A 83 5.00 -13.12 -3.85
C LEU A 83 5.14 -13.24 -2.32
N PHE A 84 4.18 -13.87 -1.65
CA PHE A 84 4.25 -14.06 -0.20
C PHE A 84 5.43 -14.97 0.20
N ALA A 85 5.71 -16.01 -0.57
CA ALA A 85 6.86 -16.88 -0.36
C ALA A 85 8.19 -16.09 -0.45
N ILE A 86 8.33 -15.21 -1.45
CA ILE A 86 9.49 -14.33 -1.60
C ILE A 86 9.58 -13.34 -0.42
N ILE A 87 8.45 -12.70 -0.07
CA ILE A 87 8.41 -11.71 1.00
C ILE A 87 8.76 -12.34 2.34
N LEU A 88 8.29 -13.54 2.65
CA LEU A 88 8.42 -14.19 3.95
C LEU A 88 9.56 -15.23 4.02
N GLU A 89 10.27 -15.47 2.92
CA GLU A 89 11.31 -16.50 2.81
C GLU A 89 10.83 -17.90 3.25
N THR A 90 9.55 -18.24 3.00
CA THR A 90 8.99 -19.53 3.37
C THR A 90 8.41 -20.25 2.16
N LYS A 91 8.41 -21.59 2.21
CA LYS A 91 7.83 -22.42 1.15
C LYS A 91 6.37 -22.83 1.42
N GLU A 92 5.80 -22.47 2.56
CA GLU A 92 4.51 -23.00 3.03
C GLU A 92 3.43 -21.91 3.10
N PHE A 93 2.69 -21.66 2.00
CA PHE A 93 1.64 -20.61 2.01
C PHE A 93 0.29 -20.91 1.34
N PRO A 94 -0.07 -22.15 0.94
CA PRO A 94 -1.36 -22.35 0.26
C PRO A 94 -2.57 -22.03 1.16
N LEU A 95 -2.52 -22.33 2.46
CA LEU A 95 -3.68 -22.21 3.36
C LEU A 95 -4.11 -20.75 3.56
N ILE A 96 -3.18 -19.81 3.67
CA ILE A 96 -3.48 -18.38 3.85
C ILE A 96 -4.12 -17.79 2.61
N ALA A 97 -3.65 -18.15 1.42
CA ALA A 97 -4.24 -17.68 0.17
C ALA A 97 -5.71 -18.10 0.03
N TYR A 98 -6.05 -19.34 0.39
CA TYR A 98 -7.44 -19.79 0.37
C TYR A 98 -8.33 -19.07 1.38
N SER A 99 -7.83 -18.83 2.60
CA SER A 99 -8.56 -18.06 3.63
C SER A 99 -8.83 -16.63 3.18
N LEU A 100 -7.84 -15.99 2.56
CA LEU A 100 -8.00 -14.65 1.98
C LEU A 100 -8.96 -14.66 0.79
N GLY A 101 -8.98 -15.72 -0.02
CA GLY A 101 -9.94 -15.90 -1.11
C GLY A 101 -11.39 -15.94 -0.62
N PHE A 102 -11.66 -16.56 0.53
CA PHE A 102 -12.99 -16.54 1.14
C PHE A 102 -13.42 -15.13 1.58
N ILE A 103 -12.50 -14.37 2.18
CA ILE A 103 -12.73 -12.96 2.53
C ILE A 103 -13.03 -12.15 1.26
N ALA A 104 -12.34 -12.42 0.15
CA ALA A 104 -12.57 -11.75 -1.12
C ALA A 104 -14.01 -11.90 -1.60
N ILE A 105 -14.55 -13.11 -1.56
CA ILE A 105 -15.93 -13.39 -2.00
C ILE A 105 -16.94 -12.59 -1.16
N ILE A 106 -16.87 -12.73 0.16
CA ILE A 106 -17.80 -12.05 1.06
C ILE A 106 -17.73 -10.53 0.90
N SER A 107 -16.52 -9.98 0.90
CA SER A 107 -16.28 -8.54 0.81
C SER A 107 -16.76 -7.98 -0.52
N THR A 108 -16.50 -8.67 -1.62
CA THR A 108 -16.94 -8.26 -2.98
C THR A 108 -18.45 -8.27 -3.09
N ILE A 109 -19.12 -9.35 -2.65
CA ILE A 109 -20.58 -9.46 -2.67
C ILE A 109 -21.19 -8.33 -1.84
N PHE A 110 -20.69 -8.10 -0.63
CA PHE A 110 -21.21 -7.04 0.23
C PHE A 110 -21.09 -5.65 -0.42
N CYS A 111 -19.93 -5.32 -1.02
CA CYS A 111 -19.73 -4.05 -1.72
C CYS A 111 -20.66 -3.91 -2.93
N CYS A 112 -20.81 -4.96 -3.73
CA CYS A 112 -21.67 -4.96 -4.91
C CYS A 112 -23.16 -4.76 -4.55
N LEU A 113 -23.62 -5.38 -3.48
CA LEU A 113 -25.01 -5.21 -3.02
C LEU A 113 -25.30 -3.81 -2.47
N LYS A 114 -24.30 -3.11 -1.96
CA LYS A 114 -24.47 -1.78 -1.36
C LYS A 114 -24.24 -0.63 -2.32
N ASN A 115 -23.43 -0.81 -3.36
CA ASN A 115 -23.04 0.28 -4.25
C ASN A 115 -22.72 -0.23 -5.66
N PHE A 116 -23.50 0.18 -6.63
CA PHE A 116 -23.36 -0.20 -8.04
C PHE A 116 -22.02 0.27 -8.64
N THR A 117 -21.56 1.48 -8.30
CA THR A 117 -20.24 1.98 -8.74
C THR A 117 -19.10 1.13 -8.22
N ALA A 118 -19.16 0.72 -6.95
CA ALA A 118 -18.17 -0.19 -6.37
C ALA A 118 -18.19 -1.55 -7.07
N CYS A 119 -19.37 -2.06 -7.41
CA CYS A 119 -19.51 -3.31 -8.16
C CYS A 119 -18.79 -3.23 -9.52
N ILE A 120 -19.02 -2.19 -10.30
CA ILE A 120 -18.34 -1.98 -11.60
C ILE A 120 -16.82 -1.91 -11.42
N LEU A 121 -16.34 -1.15 -10.43
CA LEU A 121 -14.91 -1.02 -10.15
C LEU A 121 -14.28 -2.35 -9.74
N LEU A 122 -14.95 -3.16 -8.91
CA LEU A 122 -14.47 -4.47 -8.49
C LEU A 122 -14.48 -5.49 -9.64
N ILE A 123 -15.47 -5.45 -10.53
CA ILE A 123 -15.49 -6.27 -11.76
C ILE A 123 -14.31 -5.90 -12.65
N PHE A 124 -14.06 -4.61 -12.87
CA PHE A 124 -12.92 -4.15 -13.65
C PHE A 124 -11.59 -4.56 -13.01
N TYR A 125 -11.46 -4.40 -11.70
CA TYR A 125 -10.30 -4.83 -10.95
C TYR A 125 -10.07 -6.35 -11.02
N ALA A 126 -11.15 -7.13 -10.91
CA ALA A 126 -11.11 -8.59 -11.08
C ALA A 126 -10.65 -8.99 -12.49
N ALA A 127 -11.13 -8.31 -13.54
CA ALA A 127 -10.66 -8.52 -14.90
C ALA A 127 -9.16 -8.23 -15.04
N LEU A 128 -8.67 -7.13 -14.46
CA LEU A 128 -7.23 -6.82 -14.42
C LEU A 128 -6.43 -7.91 -13.69
N CYS A 129 -6.92 -8.44 -12.57
CA CYS A 129 -6.27 -9.57 -11.88
C CYS A 129 -6.15 -10.80 -12.77
N LYS A 130 -7.19 -11.11 -13.57
CA LYS A 130 -7.18 -12.27 -14.46
C LYS A 130 -6.28 -12.10 -15.68
N ILE A 131 -6.26 -10.92 -16.28
CA ILE A 131 -5.53 -10.66 -17.54
C ILE A 131 -4.07 -10.29 -17.25
N GLY A 132 -3.83 -9.39 -16.30
CA GLY A 132 -2.51 -8.84 -15.99
C GLY A 132 -1.84 -9.41 -14.75
N GLY A 133 -2.60 -10.14 -13.93
CA GLY A 133 -2.14 -10.66 -12.65
C GLY A 133 -2.19 -9.64 -11.51
N ALA A 134 -1.81 -10.11 -10.31
CA ALA A 134 -1.94 -9.38 -9.06
C ALA A 134 -1.22 -8.03 -9.05
N LEU A 135 0.04 -8.00 -9.50
CA LEU A 135 0.87 -6.78 -9.45
C LEU A 135 0.34 -5.68 -10.39
N ILE A 136 -0.04 -6.05 -11.63
CA ILE A 136 -0.57 -5.09 -12.60
C ILE A 136 -1.91 -4.54 -12.11
N ALA A 137 -2.80 -5.40 -11.63
CA ALA A 137 -4.09 -4.97 -11.10
C ALA A 137 -3.92 -4.00 -9.92
N PHE A 138 -3.04 -4.33 -8.98
CA PHE A 138 -2.77 -3.48 -7.81
C PHE A 138 -2.13 -2.14 -8.20
N THR A 139 -1.19 -2.16 -9.15
CA THR A 139 -0.59 -0.94 -9.70
C THR A 139 -1.63 -0.05 -10.39
N CYS A 140 -2.51 -0.63 -11.19
CA CYS A 140 -3.60 0.10 -11.85
C CYS A 140 -4.58 0.69 -10.82
N TYR A 141 -4.93 -0.07 -9.78
CA TYR A 141 -5.77 0.44 -8.69
C TYR A 141 -5.13 1.66 -8.03
N PHE A 142 -3.84 1.60 -7.69
CA PHE A 142 -3.13 2.73 -7.09
C PHE A 142 -3.03 3.93 -8.02
N ALA A 143 -2.65 3.72 -9.28
CA ALA A 143 -2.41 4.80 -10.23
C ALA A 143 -3.69 5.52 -10.67
N PHE A 144 -4.79 4.77 -10.85
CA PHE A 144 -5.99 5.32 -11.50
C PHE A 144 -7.18 5.51 -10.55
N LEU A 145 -7.18 4.91 -9.37
CA LEU A 145 -8.29 5.03 -8.43
C LEU A 145 -7.85 5.61 -7.08
N HIS A 146 -7.02 4.89 -6.33
CA HIS A 146 -6.64 5.24 -4.97
C HIS A 146 -5.82 6.53 -4.92
N GLY A 147 -4.74 6.62 -5.69
CA GLY A 147 -3.85 7.77 -5.71
C GLY A 147 -4.55 9.09 -6.07
N PRO A 148 -5.29 9.18 -7.18
CA PRO A 148 -6.04 10.38 -7.53
C PRO A 148 -7.08 10.78 -6.48
N ARG A 149 -7.84 9.83 -5.91
CA ARG A 149 -8.81 10.12 -4.84
C ARG A 149 -8.15 10.63 -3.58
N HIS A 150 -7.07 9.95 -3.17
CA HIS A 150 -6.29 10.35 -2.01
C HIS A 150 -5.68 11.74 -2.17
N LEU A 151 -5.05 12.01 -3.31
CA LEU A 151 -4.45 13.30 -3.63
C LEU A 151 -5.51 14.41 -3.68
N GLY A 152 -6.67 14.16 -4.29
CA GLY A 152 -7.79 15.11 -4.36
C GLY A 152 -8.26 15.55 -2.97
N ARG A 153 -8.50 14.60 -2.07
CA ARG A 153 -8.90 14.89 -0.67
C ARG A 153 -7.90 15.77 0.08
N TRP A 154 -6.61 15.49 -0.09
CA TRP A 154 -5.57 16.25 0.62
C TRP A 154 -5.30 17.60 -0.01
N ARG A 155 -5.51 17.74 -1.32
CA ARG A 155 -5.36 18.99 -2.02
C ARG A 155 -6.35 20.06 -1.56
N GLU A 156 -7.61 19.68 -1.33
CA GLU A 156 -8.62 20.59 -0.77
C GLU A 156 -8.21 21.13 0.61
N LYS A 157 -7.44 20.34 1.37
CA LYS A 157 -6.93 20.70 2.70
C LYS A 157 -5.61 21.51 2.66
N LEU A 158 -4.97 21.68 1.50
CA LEU A 158 -3.68 22.36 1.31
C LEU A 158 -3.78 23.51 0.29
N PRO A 159 -4.52 24.59 0.59
CA PRO A 159 -4.83 25.65 -0.39
C PRO A 159 -3.61 26.41 -0.91
N ASN A 160 -2.48 26.41 -0.20
CA ASN A 160 -1.32 27.26 -0.49
C ASN A 160 -0.23 26.60 -1.36
N ARG A 161 -0.40 25.37 -1.83
CA ARG A 161 0.61 24.71 -2.68
C ARG A 161 0.15 24.69 -4.14
N SER A 162 1.01 25.18 -5.05
CA SER A 162 0.74 25.11 -6.48
C SER A 162 0.76 23.68 -6.98
N ASN A 163 -0.01 23.38 -8.04
CA ASN A 163 -0.03 22.07 -8.68
C ASN A 163 1.36 21.61 -9.10
N ILE A 164 2.17 22.55 -9.61
CA ILE A 164 3.52 22.32 -10.08
C ILE A 164 4.41 21.78 -8.95
N GLN A 165 4.30 22.31 -7.73
CA GLN A 165 5.09 21.82 -6.59
C GLN A 165 4.74 20.37 -6.22
N VAL A 166 3.45 20.01 -6.24
CA VAL A 166 3.02 18.63 -5.97
C VAL A 166 3.54 17.68 -7.05
N TYR A 167 3.42 18.05 -8.33
CA TYR A 167 3.96 17.23 -9.43
C TYR A 167 5.47 17.10 -9.37
N LEU A 168 6.20 18.17 -9.06
CA LEU A 168 7.66 18.14 -8.93
C LEU A 168 8.12 17.22 -7.79
N ILE A 169 7.44 17.25 -6.64
CA ILE A 169 7.75 16.36 -5.50
C ILE A 169 7.49 14.90 -5.90
N THR A 170 6.33 14.61 -6.49
CA THR A 170 5.97 13.26 -6.92
C THR A 170 6.95 12.74 -7.97
N PHE A 171 7.30 13.56 -8.94
CA PHE A 171 8.27 13.22 -9.98
C PHE A 171 9.68 13.01 -9.41
N SER A 172 10.12 13.84 -8.45
CA SER A 172 11.41 13.67 -7.76
C SER A 172 11.52 12.35 -7.02
N ILE A 173 10.44 11.96 -6.33
CA ILE A 173 10.37 10.67 -5.63
C ILE A 173 10.44 9.52 -6.63
N LEU A 174 9.70 9.59 -7.73
CA LEU A 174 9.73 8.57 -8.79
C LEU A 174 11.15 8.43 -9.38
N VAL A 175 11.79 9.55 -9.70
CA VAL A 175 13.17 9.56 -10.22
C VAL A 175 14.13 8.97 -9.19
N ALA A 176 13.99 9.31 -7.91
CA ALA A 176 14.84 8.76 -6.84
C ALA A 176 14.69 7.23 -6.73
N ILE A 177 13.46 6.70 -6.82
CA ILE A 177 13.20 5.25 -6.80
C ILE A 177 13.84 4.57 -8.01
N VAL A 178 13.67 5.12 -9.22
CA VAL A 178 14.26 4.57 -10.46
C VAL A 178 15.78 4.59 -10.38
N LEU A 179 16.37 5.69 -9.91
CA LEU A 179 17.83 5.80 -9.73
C LEU A 179 18.33 4.78 -8.69
N LEU A 180 17.63 4.62 -7.57
CA LEU A 180 17.99 3.63 -6.56
C LEU A 180 17.95 2.21 -7.13
N ALA A 181 16.91 1.86 -7.87
CA ALA A 181 16.79 0.57 -8.54
C ALA A 181 17.91 0.36 -9.58
N PHE A 182 18.27 1.38 -10.34
CA PHE A 182 19.37 1.34 -11.31
C PHE A 182 20.74 1.19 -10.63
N PHE A 183 20.99 1.91 -9.53
CA PHE A 183 22.22 1.77 -8.77
C PHE A 183 22.34 0.37 -8.14
N THR A 184 21.28 -0.12 -7.52
CA THR A 184 21.28 -1.47 -6.92
C THR A 184 21.54 -2.55 -7.95
N SER A 185 20.97 -2.44 -9.17
CA SER A 185 21.22 -3.39 -10.26
C SER A 185 22.67 -3.37 -10.78
N LYS A 186 23.34 -2.21 -10.76
CA LYS A 186 24.75 -2.08 -11.19
C LYS A 186 25.77 -2.61 -10.20
N PHE A 187 25.47 -2.55 -8.90
CA PHE A 187 26.39 -3.08 -7.86
C PHE A 187 26.27 -4.60 -7.69
N ALA A 188 25.28 -5.22 -8.30
CA ALA A 188 25.07 -6.65 -8.31
C ALA A 188 25.80 -7.38 -9.47
N ASN A 189 26.99 -6.99 -9.83
CA ASN A 189 27.83 -7.68 -10.81
C ASN A 189 28.33 -9.02 -10.26
N LEU A 190 27.52 -10.05 -10.38
CA LEU A 190 27.88 -11.44 -10.05
C LEU A 190 27.13 -12.39 -11.01
N ASP A 191 27.71 -13.50 -11.39
CA ASP A 191 27.29 -14.58 -12.32
C ASP A 191 25.86 -14.59 -12.92
N GLU A 192 25.78 -14.48 -14.25
CA GLU A 192 24.61 -14.04 -15.01
C GLU A 192 23.31 -14.86 -14.90
N ASN A 193 23.29 -16.12 -14.54
CA ASN A 193 22.07 -16.93 -14.66
C ASN A 193 21.35 -17.28 -13.35
N ARG A 194 22.04 -17.34 -12.22
CA ARG A 194 21.40 -17.55 -10.91
C ARG A 194 21.03 -16.22 -10.23
N ILE A 195 21.77 -15.19 -10.52
CA ILE A 195 21.72 -13.90 -9.88
C ILE A 195 20.49 -13.09 -10.30
N PHE A 196 20.05 -13.18 -11.55
CA PHE A 196 18.84 -12.46 -11.97
C PHE A 196 17.62 -12.88 -11.14
N ILE A 197 17.46 -14.17 -10.86
CA ILE A 197 16.33 -14.68 -10.06
C ILE A 197 16.44 -14.26 -8.58
N GLU A 198 17.64 -14.33 -8.00
CA GLU A 198 17.86 -13.93 -6.60
C GLU A 198 17.78 -12.40 -6.41
N ILE A 199 18.26 -11.62 -7.37
CA ILE A 199 18.13 -10.14 -7.36
C ILE A 199 16.68 -9.73 -7.52
N ASP A 200 15.92 -10.34 -8.41
CA ASP A 200 14.50 -10.05 -8.58
C ASP A 200 13.71 -10.34 -7.30
N GLN A 201 13.99 -11.43 -6.63
CA GLN A 201 13.36 -11.77 -5.37
C GLN A 201 13.74 -10.81 -4.24
N ALA A 202 15.01 -10.48 -4.11
CA ALA A 202 15.49 -9.50 -3.14
C ALA A 202 14.89 -8.10 -3.40
N MET A 203 14.80 -7.68 -4.65
CA MET A 203 14.20 -6.42 -5.04
C MET A 203 12.71 -6.38 -4.67
N ILE A 204 11.94 -7.41 -4.96
CA ILE A 204 10.52 -7.50 -4.59
C ILE A 204 10.38 -7.36 -3.07
N ARG A 205 11.15 -8.11 -2.32
CA ARG A 205 11.12 -8.12 -0.86
C ARG A 205 11.47 -6.75 -0.27
N TYR A 206 12.62 -6.17 -0.65
CA TYR A 206 13.05 -4.88 -0.11
C TYR A 206 12.14 -3.73 -0.57
N THR A 207 11.59 -3.80 -1.78
CA THR A 207 10.59 -2.83 -2.25
C THR A 207 9.33 -2.91 -1.39
N PHE A 208 8.85 -4.11 -1.06
CA PHE A 208 7.70 -4.29 -0.18
C PHE A 208 7.98 -3.72 1.23
N VAL A 209 9.13 -4.05 1.82
CA VAL A 209 9.52 -3.55 3.15
C VAL A 209 9.65 -2.03 3.16
N ALA A 210 10.28 -1.46 2.13
CA ALA A 210 10.41 0.00 1.99
C ALA A 210 9.05 0.67 1.83
N LEU A 211 8.16 0.11 1.00
CA LEU A 211 6.80 0.61 0.82
C LEU A 211 6.03 0.56 2.15
N ALA A 212 6.08 -0.55 2.86
CA ALA A 212 5.42 -0.70 4.15
C ALA A 212 6.00 0.27 5.21
N ALA A 213 7.34 0.42 5.26
CA ALA A 213 8.03 1.31 6.17
C ALA A 213 7.68 2.79 5.94
N LEU A 214 7.36 3.19 4.73
CA LEU A 214 6.89 4.55 4.41
C LEU A 214 5.38 4.70 4.60
N THR A 215 4.61 3.66 4.29
CA THR A 215 3.15 3.70 4.35
C THR A 215 2.64 3.73 5.79
N VAL A 216 3.21 2.93 6.70
CA VAL A 216 2.77 2.88 8.11
C VAL A 216 2.86 4.24 8.80
N PRO A 217 4.01 4.94 8.81
CA PRO A 217 4.08 6.29 9.40
C PRO A 217 3.19 7.31 8.71
N HIS A 218 3.05 7.21 7.38
CA HIS A 218 2.14 8.06 6.63
C HIS A 218 0.70 7.89 7.12
N MET A 219 0.21 6.67 7.22
CA MET A 219 -1.15 6.37 7.69
C MET A 219 -1.38 6.80 9.15
N VAL A 220 -0.39 6.59 10.04
CA VAL A 220 -0.44 7.05 11.43
C VAL A 220 -0.51 8.58 11.49
N SER A 221 0.29 9.28 10.68
CA SER A 221 0.27 10.75 10.61
C SER A 221 -1.09 11.29 10.16
N LEU A 222 -1.77 10.60 9.23
CA LEU A 222 -3.11 10.96 8.77
C LEU A 222 -4.16 10.77 9.88
N LEU A 223 -4.11 9.67 10.62
CA LEU A 223 -5.01 9.43 11.76
C LEU A 223 -4.85 10.51 12.84
N ILE A 224 -3.61 10.87 13.16
CA ILE A 224 -3.30 11.94 14.12
C ILE A 224 -3.85 13.27 13.61
N ALA A 225 -3.61 13.63 12.35
CA ALA A 225 -4.10 14.87 11.76
C ALA A 225 -5.63 14.97 11.75
N ASP A 226 -6.34 13.90 11.44
CA ASP A 226 -7.80 13.88 11.46
C ASP A 226 -8.34 13.96 12.91
N HIS A 227 -7.68 13.34 13.88
CA HIS A 227 -8.08 13.43 15.30
C HIS A 227 -7.95 14.85 15.89
N PHE A 228 -6.87 15.55 15.54
CA PHE A 228 -6.67 16.93 16.01
C PHE A 228 -7.58 17.95 15.31
N LYS A 229 -8.05 17.70 14.07
CA LYS A 229 -9.02 18.57 13.36
C LYS A 229 -10.46 18.50 13.89
N ILE A 230 -10.83 17.40 14.53
CA ILE A 230 -12.16 17.24 15.14
C ILE A 230 -12.29 18.10 16.43
N LYS A 231 -11.19 18.60 16.98
CA LYS A 231 -11.17 19.40 18.23
C LYS A 231 -11.09 20.93 18.01
N HIS A 232 -11.07 21.38 16.76
CA HIS A 232 -11.09 22.79 16.38
C HIS A 232 -12.16 23.06 15.32
#